data_2da1f2cc30ba21a96298b67aeaa403dd
#
_entry.id   2da1f2cc30ba21a96298b67aeaa403dd
#
_cell.length_a   1.000
_cell.length_b   1.000
_cell.length_c   1.000
_cell.angle_alpha   90.00
_cell.angle_beta   90.00
_cell.angle_gamma   90.00
#
_symmetry.space_group_name_H-M   'P 1'
#
loop_
_entity.id
_entity.type
_entity.pdbx_description
1 polymer ?
#
loop_
_entity_poly.entity_id
_entity_poly.type
_entity_poly.pdbx_seq_one_letter_code
_entity_poly.pdbx_strand_id
1 'polypeptide(L)'
;MSDLHKLEILRIISLDATPGKPERFSFNAMSKALGLTKDKLDIFLTELNKDRCVAQYAKKGVDSFTVEIKQKGLDAVEDGSFI
;
A
#
# COMPACT_ATOMS: atom_id res chain seq x y z
N MET A 1 -14.56 4.14 6.27
CA MET A 1 -14.17 3.86 5.53
C MET A 1 -12.86 3.65 4.86
N SER A 2 -12.36 4.61 4.12
CA SER A 2 -11.13 4.43 3.37
C SER A 2 -9.91 4.18 4.27
N ASP A 3 -9.92 4.68 5.50
CA ASP A 3 -8.77 4.52 6.40
C ASP A 3 -8.52 3.07 6.78
N LEU A 4 -9.57 2.30 6.99
CA LEU A 4 -9.40 0.88 7.30
C LEU A 4 -8.78 0.14 6.13
N HIS A 5 -9.24 0.41 4.91
CA HIS A 5 -8.67 -0.21 3.72
C HIS A 5 -7.21 0.19 3.51
N LYS A 6 -6.90 1.45 3.75
CA LYS A 6 -5.51 1.93 3.65
C LYS A 6 -4.61 1.22 4.65
N LEU A 7 -5.08 1.03 5.88
CA LEU A 7 -4.32 0.29 6.89
C LEU A 7 -4.09 -1.15 6.48
N GLU A 8 -5.11 -1.79 5.91
CA GLU A 8 -4.98 -3.17 5.45
C GLU A 8 -3.96 -3.28 4.32
N ILE A 9 -3.99 -2.33 3.39
CA ILE A 9 -3.01 -2.28 2.30
C ILE A 9 -1.59 -2.10 2.86
N LEU A 10 -1.42 -1.15 3.78
CA LEU A 10 -0.12 -0.92 4.40
C LEU A 10 0.37 -2.14 5.16
N ARG A 11 -0.52 -2.84 5.83
CA ARG A 11 -0.16 -4.05 6.58
C ARG A 11 0.39 -5.12 5.64
N ILE A 12 -0.27 -5.32 4.51
CA ILE A 12 0.20 -6.30 3.52
C ILE A 12 1.56 -5.89 2.97
N ILE A 13 1.71 -4.61 2.62
CA ILE A 13 2.99 -4.10 2.12
C ILE A 13 4.08 -4.29 3.15
N SER A 14 3.79 -4.00 4.43
CA SER A 14 4.80 -4.06 5.48
C SER A 14 5.32 -5.47 5.74
N LEU A 15 4.54 -6.50 5.38
CA LEU A 15 4.99 -7.88 5.57
C LEU A 15 6.18 -8.23 4.67
N ASP A 16 6.24 -7.65 3.49
CA ASP A 16 7.25 -8.00 2.50
C ASP A 16 8.23 -6.86 2.19
N ALA A 17 7.86 -5.63 2.52
CA ALA A 17 8.66 -4.47 2.15
C ALA A 17 9.60 -4.07 3.27
N THR A 18 10.78 -3.61 2.88
CA THR A 18 11.76 -3.05 3.82
C THR A 18 11.81 -1.54 3.59
N PRO A 19 11.80 -0.72 4.66
CA PRO A 19 11.90 0.73 4.48
C PRO A 19 13.15 1.10 3.69
N GLY A 20 12.97 2.00 2.73
CA GLY A 20 14.06 2.46 1.90
C GLY A 20 14.28 1.65 0.64
N LYS A 21 13.53 0.56 0.44
CA LYS A 21 13.64 -0.27 -0.76
C LYS A 21 12.28 -0.48 -1.40
N PRO A 22 12.10 -0.12 -2.69
CA PRO A 22 10.86 -0.43 -3.40
C PRO A 22 10.68 -1.94 -3.51
N GLU A 23 9.44 -2.40 -3.37
CA GLU A 23 9.11 -3.81 -3.49
C GLU A 23 7.97 -3.96 -4.49
N ARG A 24 7.94 -5.10 -5.17
CA ARG A 24 6.91 -5.38 -6.18
C ARG A 24 5.77 -6.19 -5.59
N PHE A 25 4.55 -5.79 -5.93
CA PHE A 25 3.33 -6.47 -5.47
C PHE A 25 2.40 -6.69 -6.66
N SER A 26 1.50 -7.66 -6.51
CA SER A 26 0.50 -7.97 -7.52
C SER A 26 -0.84 -7.33 -7.14
N PHE A 27 -1.44 -6.59 -8.08
CA PHE A 27 -2.79 -6.06 -7.87
C PHE A 27 -3.80 -7.19 -7.66
N ASN A 28 -3.68 -8.26 -8.43
CA ASN A 28 -4.60 -9.38 -8.34
C ASN A 28 -4.54 -10.05 -6.98
N ALA A 29 -3.34 -10.31 -6.48
CA ALA A 29 -3.17 -10.93 -5.18
C ALA A 29 -3.73 -10.05 -4.06
N MET A 30 -3.43 -8.76 -4.11
CA MET A 30 -3.92 -7.83 -3.09
C MET A 30 -5.43 -7.64 -3.19
N SER A 31 -5.96 -7.59 -4.41
CA SER A 31 -7.39 -7.49 -4.65
C SER A 31 -8.14 -8.67 -4.02
N LYS A 32 -7.63 -9.87 -4.20
CA LYS A 32 -8.22 -11.06 -3.60
C LYS A 32 -8.13 -11.06 -2.08
N ALA A 33 -7.01 -10.62 -1.56
CA ALA A 33 -6.80 -10.60 -0.11
C ALA A 33 -7.73 -9.60 0.59
N LEU A 34 -8.03 -8.48 -0.05
CA LEU A 34 -8.80 -7.41 0.56
C LEU A 34 -10.22 -7.26 0.04
N GLY A 35 -10.56 -7.96 -1.03
CA GLY A 35 -11.87 -7.82 -1.64
C GLY A 35 -12.09 -6.47 -2.31
N LEU A 36 -11.02 -5.84 -2.78
CA LEU A 36 -11.09 -4.54 -3.44
C LEU A 36 -10.76 -4.69 -4.92
N THR A 37 -11.34 -3.82 -5.74
CA THR A 37 -11.01 -3.80 -7.16
C THR A 37 -9.63 -3.17 -7.38
N LYS A 38 -9.04 -3.45 -8.53
CA LYS A 38 -7.76 -2.84 -8.91
C LYS A 38 -7.86 -1.32 -8.91
N ASP A 39 -8.97 -0.77 -9.39
CA ASP A 39 -9.15 0.68 -9.44
C ASP A 39 -9.16 1.29 -8.05
N LYS A 40 -9.82 0.64 -7.10
CA LYS A 40 -9.82 1.13 -5.72
C LYS A 40 -8.45 1.01 -5.09
N LEU A 41 -7.73 -0.08 -5.36
CA LEU A 41 -6.37 -0.23 -4.88
C LEU A 41 -5.47 0.89 -5.40
N ASP A 42 -5.61 1.22 -6.67
CA ASP A 42 -4.83 2.30 -7.28
C ASP A 42 -5.13 3.64 -6.60
N ILE A 43 -6.41 3.92 -6.34
CA ILE A 43 -6.81 5.15 -5.65
C ILE A 43 -6.21 5.21 -4.26
N PHE A 44 -6.33 4.14 -3.48
CA PHE A 44 -5.80 4.12 -2.12
C PHE A 44 -4.28 4.22 -2.10
N LEU A 45 -3.60 3.53 -3.02
CA LEU A 45 -2.15 3.59 -3.10
C LEU A 45 -1.67 4.99 -3.49
N THR A 46 -2.39 5.64 -4.40
CA THR A 46 -2.08 7.02 -4.78
C THR A 46 -2.24 7.96 -3.58
N GLU A 47 -3.30 7.78 -2.80
CA GLU A 47 -3.51 8.58 -1.61
C GLU A 47 -2.44 8.32 -0.55
N LEU A 48 -2.06 7.07 -0.35
CA LEU A 48 -1.00 6.71 0.58
C LEU A 48 0.34 7.32 0.16
N ASN A 49 0.61 7.35 -1.14
CA ASN A 49 1.81 7.97 -1.66
C ASN A 49 1.78 9.49 -1.44
N LYS A 50 0.62 10.09 -1.63
CA LYS A 50 0.44 11.52 -1.40
C LYS A 50 0.61 11.87 0.07
N ASP A 51 0.14 11.00 0.96
CA ASP A 51 0.24 11.18 2.41
C ASP A 51 1.62 10.79 2.97
N ARG A 52 2.52 10.32 2.12
CA ARG A 52 3.88 9.91 2.49
C ARG A 52 3.94 8.68 3.38
N CYS A 53 2.87 7.89 3.40
CA CYS A 53 2.91 6.57 4.05
C CYS A 53 3.69 5.59 3.21
N VAL A 54 3.65 5.77 1.89
CA VAL A 54 4.48 5.05 0.94
C VAL A 54 5.07 6.07 -0.04
N ALA A 55 6.07 5.65 -0.80
CA ALA A 55 6.71 6.53 -1.79
C ALA A 55 7.00 5.72 -3.05
N GLN A 56 7.26 6.44 -4.14
CA GLN A 56 7.66 5.83 -5.40
C GLN A 56 6.68 4.79 -5.92
N TYR A 57 5.39 5.01 -5.65
CA TYR A 57 4.36 4.14 -6.19
C TYR A 57 4.34 4.24 -7.71
N ALA A 58 4.53 3.11 -8.39
CA ALA A 58 4.54 3.07 -9.84
C ALA A 58 3.91 1.76 -10.30
N LYS A 59 3.00 1.87 -11.26
CA LYS A 59 2.38 0.68 -11.86
C LYS A 59 3.37 0.06 -12.85
N LYS A 60 3.55 -1.24 -12.76
CA LYS A 60 4.47 -1.99 -13.60
C LYS A 60 3.70 -3.08 -14.34
N GLY A 61 3.58 -2.94 -15.64
CA GLY A 61 2.84 -3.91 -16.43
C GLY A 61 1.35 -3.88 -16.16
N VAL A 62 0.68 -5.00 -16.39
CA VAL A 62 -0.78 -5.09 -16.33
C VAL A 62 -1.29 -5.33 -14.93
N ASP A 63 -0.52 -6.04 -14.11
CA ASP A 63 -1.03 -6.52 -12.82
C ASP A 63 -0.12 -6.18 -11.64
N SER A 64 1.03 -5.59 -11.84
CA SER A 64 1.95 -5.37 -10.74
C SER A 64 2.23 -3.89 -10.54
N PHE A 65 2.73 -3.59 -9.35
CA PHE A 65 3.19 -2.25 -9.01
C PHE A 65 4.37 -2.38 -8.06
N THR A 66 5.17 -1.31 -7.99
CA THR A 66 6.23 -1.21 -7.00
C THR A 66 5.92 -0.04 -6.09
N VAL A 67 6.36 -0.15 -4.85
CA VAL A 67 6.13 0.89 -3.85
C VAL A 67 7.15 0.71 -2.73
N GLU A 68 7.57 1.82 -2.16
CA GLU A 68 8.47 1.84 -1.01
C GLU A 68 7.66 2.23 0.22
N ILE A 69 7.74 1.44 1.30
CA ILE A 69 7.07 1.80 2.55
C ILE A 69 7.91 2.84 3.30
N LYS A 70 7.24 3.85 3.85
CA LYS A 70 7.90 4.89 4.62
C LYS A 70 7.63 4.68 6.10
N GLN A 71 8.41 5.35 6.94
CA GLN A 71 8.26 5.22 8.38
C GLN A 71 6.85 5.59 8.85
N LYS A 72 6.25 6.62 8.24
CA LYS A 72 4.89 7.01 8.58
C LYS A 72 3.90 5.87 8.32
N GLY A 73 4.10 5.11 7.24
CA GLY A 73 3.27 3.95 6.96
C GLY A 73 3.44 2.84 7.98
N LEU A 74 4.68 2.57 8.38
CA LEU A 74 4.97 1.58 9.41
C LEU A 74 4.35 1.98 10.74
N ASP A 75 4.45 3.25 11.10
CA ASP A 75 3.88 3.76 12.34
C ASP A 75 2.36 3.60 12.33
N ALA A 76 1.72 3.87 11.20
CA ALA A 76 0.27 3.72 11.07
C ALA A 76 -0.14 2.26 11.26
N VAL A 77 0.61 1.32 10.71
CA VAL A 77 0.33 -0.11 10.88
C VAL A 77 0.50 -0.51 12.35
N GLU A 78 1.56 -0.05 12.99
CA GLU A 78 1.84 -0.37 14.38
C GLU A 78 0.77 0.19 15.30
N ASP A 79 0.36 1.43 15.07
CA ASP A 79 -0.65 2.10 15.89
C ASP A 79 -2.07 1.67 15.53
N GLY A 80 -2.27 1.11 14.36
CA GLY A 80 -3.60 0.76 13.88
C GLY A 80 -4.43 1.95 13.43
N SER A 81 -3.81 3.10 13.19
CA SER A 81 -4.51 4.30 12.74
C SER A 81 -3.56 5.30 12.11
N PHE A 82 -4.13 6.29 11.44
CA PHE A 82 -3.36 7.34 10.76
C PHE A 82 -3.21 8.59 11.60
N ILE A 83 -3.35 8.47 12.86
CA ILE A 83 -3.19 9.61 13.77
C ILE A 83 -1.74 9.95 13.97
#